data_6aa7a7dfa5d39d6ea0deba68f62b102b
#
_entry.id   6aa7a7dfa5d39d6ea0deba68f62b102b
#
_cell.length_a   1.000
_cell.length_b   1.000
_cell.length_c   1.000
_cell.angle_alpha   90.00
_cell.angle_beta   90.00
_cell.angle_gamma   90.00
#
_symmetry.space_group_name_H-M   'P 1'
#
loop_
_entity.id
_entity.type
_entity.pdbx_description
1 polymer ?
#
loop_
_entity_poly.entity_id
_entity_poly.type
_entity_poly.pdbx_seq_one_letter_code
_entity_poly.pdbx_strand_id
1 'polypeptide(L)'
;MKKLTLAIIGLLSITLTGCFKDDDTPIVIEETTIYNENGGGNTETCPTITKAGGIALNETWTNDNIYILDRKVVVQDGVTLTIEPGTIIKGRAGQGSLSSALIVARGGKIMAEGTPDQPIIFTSESDNITCGETSGTNLDENNRGLWGGLLIMGYAPCSLSGDVEETQIEGIPADDTFGLYGGNDPEDNSGRLQYISIRHGGTLIGDGNEINGLTLGGVGRGTFIDNIEIVANVDDGVEFFGGTVDASNLLVWAQGDDALDIDQAYSGTIDNAVVILGDSSDHAFEIDGPEGSAVGSFTLQNVTMKGNAITAGGEYADYRSNAMGATNNIFAFNFKDSSDIELDNDGVAANYNNDILTFSNWEIVLPTGVTDVLDVFNNTASGTTPTPGYGSEATAVNFGSQTVGANTSTLGWTYASELGALDF
;
A
#
# COMPACT_ATOMS: atom_id res chain seq x y z
N MET A 1 -34.92 -56.83 50.88
CA MET A 1 -33.47 -56.73 51.02
C MET A 1 -32.87 -56.56 49.63
N LYS A 2 -32.66 -55.30 49.19
CA LYS A 2 -32.01 -55.00 47.92
C LYS A 2 -30.73 -54.27 48.22
N LYS A 3 -29.60 -54.83 47.83
CA LYS A 3 -28.27 -54.27 47.97
C LYS A 3 -28.10 -53.18 46.91
N LEU A 4 -27.78 -51.96 47.36
CA LEU A 4 -27.45 -50.79 46.53
C LEU A 4 -25.94 -50.80 46.32
N THR A 5 -25.51 -51.01 45.09
CA THR A 5 -24.09 -50.94 44.69
C THR A 5 -23.78 -49.52 44.24
N LEU A 6 -22.92 -48.83 44.97
CA LEU A 6 -22.45 -47.46 44.64
C LEU A 6 -21.29 -47.56 43.66
N ALA A 7 -21.49 -47.08 42.43
CA ALA A 7 -20.42 -46.95 41.43
C ALA A 7 -19.77 -45.59 41.58
N ILE A 8 -18.50 -45.58 41.97
CA ILE A 8 -17.67 -44.37 42.00
C ILE A 8 -17.16 -44.13 40.59
N ILE A 9 -17.64 -43.06 39.93
CA ILE A 9 -17.08 -42.58 38.67
C ILE A 9 -15.91 -41.68 39.03
N GLY A 10 -14.69 -42.16 38.82
CA GLY A 10 -13.47 -41.36 38.88
C GLY A 10 -13.40 -40.37 37.70
N LEU A 11 -13.46 -39.12 37.98
CA LEU A 11 -13.26 -38.05 36.99
C LEU A 11 -11.75 -37.95 36.71
N LEU A 12 -11.30 -38.49 35.58
CA LEU A 12 -9.92 -38.36 35.11
C LEU A 12 -9.81 -37.02 34.40
N SER A 13 -9.27 -36.02 35.09
CA SER A 13 -8.90 -34.72 34.49
C SER A 13 -7.68 -34.93 33.59
N ILE A 14 -7.92 -35.04 32.30
CA ILE A 14 -6.84 -34.96 31.29
C ILE A 14 -6.53 -33.49 31.12
N THR A 15 -5.43 -33.01 31.71
CA THR A 15 -4.80 -31.74 31.34
C THR A 15 -4.16 -31.96 29.99
N LEU A 16 -4.84 -31.54 28.93
CA LEU A 16 -4.22 -31.33 27.61
C LEU A 16 -3.30 -30.12 27.70
N THR A 17 -2.03 -30.36 28.01
CA THR A 17 -0.96 -29.43 27.63
C THR A 17 -0.74 -29.62 26.15
N GLY A 18 -1.49 -28.90 25.34
CA GLY A 18 -1.22 -28.75 23.93
C GLY A 18 0.01 -27.84 23.77
N CYS A 19 1.20 -28.44 23.65
CA CYS A 19 2.26 -27.77 22.94
C CYS A 19 1.78 -27.67 21.48
N PHE A 20 1.45 -26.47 21.04
CA PHE A 20 1.46 -26.18 19.61
C PHE A 20 2.93 -26.30 19.20
N LYS A 21 3.31 -27.42 18.61
CA LYS A 21 4.50 -27.47 17.77
C LYS A 21 4.12 -26.70 16.51
N ASP A 22 4.82 -25.61 16.26
CA ASP A 22 4.88 -25.06 14.92
C ASP A 22 5.31 -26.19 13.98
N ASP A 23 4.50 -26.38 12.95
CA ASP A 23 4.70 -27.47 12.01
C ASP A 23 5.72 -26.96 10.97
N ASP A 24 7.02 -27.18 11.23
CA ASP A 24 8.13 -26.93 10.31
C ASP A 24 8.10 -27.84 9.07
N THR A 25 6.94 -28.38 8.74
CA THR A 25 6.80 -29.14 7.50
C THR A 25 6.74 -28.15 6.33
N PRO A 26 7.58 -28.31 5.30
CA PRO A 26 7.46 -27.49 4.09
C PRO A 26 6.04 -27.64 3.56
N ILE A 27 5.37 -26.50 3.36
CA ILE A 27 4.01 -26.46 2.82
C ILE A 27 4.09 -27.00 1.40
N VAL A 28 3.57 -28.23 1.22
CA VAL A 28 3.41 -28.82 -0.12
C VAL A 28 2.18 -28.13 -0.73
N ILE A 29 2.39 -27.37 -1.78
CA ILE A 29 1.29 -26.75 -2.53
C ILE A 29 0.61 -27.87 -3.32
N GLU A 30 -0.59 -28.24 -2.89
CA GLU A 30 -1.50 -29.00 -3.74
C GLU A 30 -2.29 -28.00 -4.59
N GLU A 31 -1.99 -27.94 -5.87
CA GLU A 31 -2.79 -27.17 -6.84
C GLU A 31 -4.15 -27.85 -6.98
N THR A 32 -5.20 -27.24 -6.40
CA THR A 32 -6.56 -27.76 -6.52
C THR A 32 -7.31 -26.92 -7.54
N THR A 33 -7.43 -27.41 -8.75
CA THR A 33 -8.29 -26.83 -9.77
C THR A 33 -9.72 -27.29 -9.51
N ILE A 34 -10.58 -26.39 -9.04
CA ILE A 34 -12.01 -26.68 -8.84
C ILE A 34 -12.76 -26.23 -10.10
N TYR A 35 -13.17 -27.19 -10.92
CA TYR A 35 -14.12 -26.93 -12.00
C TYR A 35 -15.54 -26.89 -11.42
N ASN A 36 -16.20 -25.73 -11.49
CA ASN A 36 -17.64 -25.66 -11.21
C ASN A 36 -18.41 -26.20 -12.42
N GLU A 37 -18.72 -27.48 -12.42
CA GLU A 37 -19.69 -28.06 -13.35
C GLU A 37 -21.12 -27.66 -12.95
N ASN A 38 -21.58 -26.48 -13.31
CA ASN A 38 -23.00 -26.17 -13.36
C ASN A 38 -23.50 -26.39 -14.77
N GLY A 39 -24.28 -27.46 -14.93
CA GLY A 39 -24.81 -27.88 -16.20
C GLY A 39 -25.75 -26.87 -16.85
N GLY A 40 -25.51 -26.58 -18.11
CA GLY A 40 -26.49 -26.13 -19.07
C GLY A 40 -26.45 -24.65 -19.45
N GLY A 41 -25.60 -24.32 -20.40
CA GLY A 41 -25.57 -23.03 -21.12
C GLY A 41 -24.12 -22.67 -21.47
N ASN A 42 -23.80 -22.44 -22.74
CA ASN A 42 -22.50 -21.93 -23.17
C ASN A 42 -22.26 -20.53 -22.63
N THR A 43 -21.90 -20.39 -21.36
CA THR A 43 -21.14 -19.26 -20.83
C THR A 43 -19.77 -19.85 -20.55
N GLU A 44 -18.72 -19.35 -21.20
CA GLU A 44 -17.34 -19.64 -20.83
C GLU A 44 -17.20 -19.19 -19.37
N THR A 45 -17.23 -20.14 -18.44
CA THR A 45 -17.01 -19.87 -17.03
C THR A 45 -15.53 -19.69 -16.83
N CYS A 46 -15.10 -18.51 -16.38
CA CYS A 46 -13.73 -18.24 -16.00
C CYS A 46 -13.33 -19.20 -14.85
N PRO A 47 -12.39 -20.13 -15.04
CA PRO A 47 -11.99 -21.08 -14.02
C PRO A 47 -11.33 -20.37 -12.83
N THR A 48 -11.42 -20.97 -11.66
CA THR A 48 -10.81 -20.46 -10.44
C THR A 48 -9.70 -21.38 -9.98
N ILE A 49 -8.50 -20.84 -9.71
CA ILE A 49 -7.33 -21.55 -9.17
C ILE A 49 -7.03 -21.00 -7.78
N THR A 50 -7.07 -21.83 -6.75
CA THR A 50 -6.69 -21.40 -5.39
C THR A 50 -5.20 -21.58 -5.19
N LYS A 51 -4.54 -20.55 -4.67
CA LYS A 51 -3.12 -20.53 -4.29
C LYS A 51 -3.00 -20.34 -2.78
N ALA A 52 -2.06 -21.05 -2.16
CA ALA A 52 -1.77 -20.99 -0.73
C ALA A 52 -0.30 -21.30 -0.45
N GLY A 53 0.27 -20.64 0.56
CA GLY A 53 1.64 -20.90 1.02
C GLY A 53 2.72 -20.45 0.02
N GLY A 54 3.89 -21.13 0.02
CA GLY A 54 5.06 -20.68 -0.74
C GLY A 54 5.08 -21.15 -2.19
N ILE A 55 5.28 -20.23 -3.13
CA ILE A 55 5.59 -20.51 -4.53
C ILE A 55 7.10 -20.79 -4.61
N ALA A 56 7.47 -22.06 -4.78
CA ALA A 56 8.86 -22.55 -4.74
C ALA A 56 9.48 -22.76 -6.13
N LEU A 57 8.73 -22.62 -7.20
CA LEU A 57 9.15 -22.74 -8.59
C LEU A 57 8.58 -21.57 -9.40
N ASN A 58 9.24 -21.21 -10.49
CA ASN A 58 8.70 -20.19 -11.37
C ASN A 58 7.31 -20.59 -11.88
N GLU A 59 6.36 -19.67 -11.75
CA GLU A 59 4.98 -19.85 -12.20
C GLU A 59 4.56 -18.73 -13.15
N THR A 60 3.55 -19.03 -13.98
CA THR A 60 2.84 -18.01 -14.77
C THR A 60 1.35 -18.09 -14.46
N TRP A 61 0.76 -16.97 -14.07
CA TRP A 61 -0.67 -16.81 -13.88
C TRP A 61 -1.27 -16.17 -15.13
N THR A 62 -2.27 -16.81 -15.69
CA THR A 62 -2.83 -16.47 -17.01
C THR A 62 -4.20 -15.81 -16.88
N ASN A 63 -4.57 -14.97 -17.83
CA ASN A 63 -5.80 -14.17 -17.77
C ASN A 63 -7.11 -14.93 -18.10
N ASP A 64 -7.00 -16.21 -18.45
CA ASP A 64 -8.14 -17.12 -18.62
C ASP A 64 -8.60 -17.77 -17.29
N ASN A 65 -7.94 -17.44 -16.18
CA ASN A 65 -8.25 -17.91 -14.84
C ASN A 65 -8.37 -16.76 -13.83
N ILE A 66 -9.16 -16.99 -12.77
CA ILE A 66 -9.15 -16.15 -11.56
C ILE A 66 -8.32 -16.87 -10.49
N TYR A 67 -7.33 -16.19 -9.93
CA TYR A 67 -6.50 -16.74 -8.86
C TYR A 67 -7.02 -16.29 -7.51
N ILE A 68 -7.31 -17.26 -6.62
CA ILE A 68 -7.77 -17.00 -5.26
C ILE A 68 -6.60 -17.18 -4.29
N LEU A 69 -6.24 -16.13 -3.57
CA LEU A 69 -5.25 -16.21 -2.49
C LEU A 69 -5.94 -16.74 -1.23
N ASP A 70 -5.60 -17.97 -0.82
CA ASP A 70 -6.04 -18.55 0.45
C ASP A 70 -4.96 -18.34 1.51
N ARG A 71 -5.13 -17.30 2.33
CA ARG A 71 -4.11 -16.81 3.25
C ARG A 71 -2.88 -16.22 2.51
N LYS A 72 -1.75 -16.15 3.17
CA LYS A 72 -0.52 -15.59 2.60
C LYS A 72 0.02 -16.51 1.50
N VAL A 73 0.24 -15.95 0.32
CA VAL A 73 0.92 -16.60 -0.81
C VAL A 73 2.26 -15.91 -1.00
N VAL A 74 3.35 -16.67 -0.98
CA VAL A 74 4.71 -16.13 -0.92
C VAL A 74 5.54 -16.55 -2.12
N VAL A 75 5.98 -15.59 -2.93
CA VAL A 75 7.00 -15.82 -3.96
C VAL A 75 8.35 -15.90 -3.25
N GLN A 76 8.95 -17.09 -3.22
CA GLN A 76 10.17 -17.37 -2.45
C GLN A 76 11.43 -16.82 -3.14
N ASP A 77 12.53 -16.73 -2.37
CA ASP A 77 13.84 -16.35 -2.88
C ASP A 77 14.25 -17.20 -4.11
N GLY A 78 14.76 -16.54 -5.13
CA GLY A 78 15.16 -17.15 -6.41
C GLY A 78 14.03 -17.55 -7.35
N VAL A 79 12.76 -17.31 -6.97
CA VAL A 79 11.57 -17.65 -7.74
C VAL A 79 11.02 -16.42 -8.46
N THR A 80 10.51 -16.62 -9.68
CA THR A 80 9.79 -15.58 -10.44
C THR A 80 8.33 -15.99 -10.64
N LEU A 81 7.43 -15.14 -10.16
CA LEU A 81 6.01 -15.19 -10.51
C LEU A 81 5.76 -14.24 -11.69
N THR A 82 5.27 -14.76 -12.80
CA THR A 82 4.82 -13.96 -13.94
C THR A 82 3.31 -13.90 -13.95
N ILE A 83 2.74 -12.69 -14.08
CA ILE A 83 1.29 -12.46 -14.16
C ILE A 83 0.99 -11.80 -15.49
N GLU A 84 0.17 -12.45 -16.32
CA GLU A 84 -0.18 -11.94 -17.65
C GLU A 84 -1.13 -10.75 -17.59
N PRO A 85 -1.13 -9.84 -18.60
CA PRO A 85 -2.09 -8.75 -18.71
C PRO A 85 -3.54 -9.23 -18.59
N GLY A 86 -4.38 -8.52 -17.83
CA GLY A 86 -5.79 -8.83 -17.65
C GLY A 86 -6.09 -9.96 -16.64
N THR A 87 -5.07 -10.46 -15.93
CA THR A 87 -5.27 -11.47 -14.87
C THR A 87 -5.95 -10.86 -13.66
N ILE A 88 -6.93 -11.58 -13.10
CA ILE A 88 -7.65 -11.21 -11.89
C ILE A 88 -7.17 -12.10 -10.72
N ILE A 89 -6.73 -11.44 -9.65
CA ILE A 89 -6.30 -12.08 -8.42
C ILE A 89 -7.24 -11.63 -7.28
N LYS A 90 -7.82 -12.55 -6.55
CA LYS A 90 -8.75 -12.27 -5.47
C LYS A 90 -8.26 -12.82 -4.15
N GLY A 91 -8.21 -11.94 -3.14
CA GLY A 91 -7.90 -12.36 -1.78
C GLY A 91 -9.14 -12.86 -1.04
N ARG A 92 -9.03 -13.97 -0.31
CA ARG A 92 -10.06 -14.44 0.63
C ARG A 92 -10.14 -13.51 1.82
N ALA A 93 -11.35 -13.35 2.34
CA ALA A 93 -11.55 -12.67 3.61
C ALA A 93 -10.92 -13.45 4.77
N GLY A 94 -10.28 -12.72 5.69
CA GLY A 94 -9.64 -13.27 6.88
C GLY A 94 -8.83 -12.21 7.59
N GLN A 95 -8.49 -12.44 8.86
CA GLN A 95 -7.68 -11.54 9.68
C GLN A 95 -6.57 -12.32 10.39
N GLY A 96 -5.49 -11.66 10.78
CA GLY A 96 -4.35 -12.25 11.45
C GLY A 96 -3.71 -13.36 10.60
N SER A 97 -3.56 -14.56 11.13
CA SER A 97 -3.01 -15.72 10.42
C SER A 97 -3.87 -16.18 9.23
N LEU A 98 -5.13 -15.77 9.16
CA LEU A 98 -6.05 -16.06 8.07
C LEU A 98 -6.11 -14.96 7.02
N SER A 99 -5.45 -13.82 7.22
CA SER A 99 -5.41 -12.74 6.23
C SER A 99 -4.77 -13.24 4.93
N SER A 100 -5.35 -12.88 3.80
CA SER A 100 -4.79 -13.17 2.48
C SER A 100 -3.91 -12.03 2.01
N ALA A 101 -2.76 -12.34 1.44
CA ALA A 101 -1.87 -11.37 0.82
C ALA A 101 -0.98 -12.08 -0.20
N LEU A 102 -0.48 -11.34 -1.20
CA LEU A 102 0.62 -11.79 -2.03
C LEU A 102 1.90 -11.13 -1.53
N ILE A 103 2.88 -11.93 -1.13
CA ILE A 103 4.17 -11.47 -0.61
C ILE A 103 5.26 -11.90 -1.59
N VAL A 104 6.07 -10.95 -2.04
CA VAL A 104 7.32 -11.23 -2.75
C VAL A 104 8.44 -11.12 -1.72
N ALA A 105 8.95 -12.25 -1.26
CA ALA A 105 10.05 -12.29 -0.30
C ALA A 105 11.35 -11.75 -0.93
N ARG A 106 12.29 -11.31 -0.11
CA ARG A 106 13.60 -10.86 -0.61
C ARG A 106 14.23 -11.90 -1.55
N GLY A 107 14.72 -11.46 -2.71
CA GLY A 107 15.27 -12.32 -3.76
C GLY A 107 14.24 -13.01 -4.66
N GLY A 108 12.97 -13.02 -4.28
CA GLY A 108 11.85 -13.35 -5.16
C GLY A 108 11.57 -12.26 -6.17
N LYS A 109 10.88 -12.58 -7.25
CA LYS A 109 10.52 -11.60 -8.30
C LYS A 109 9.07 -11.71 -8.73
N ILE A 110 8.46 -10.55 -8.99
CA ILE A 110 7.16 -10.47 -9.62
C ILE A 110 7.30 -9.76 -10.99
N MET A 111 6.81 -10.40 -12.04
CA MET A 111 6.72 -9.85 -13.39
C MET A 111 5.24 -9.69 -13.71
N ALA A 112 4.67 -8.56 -13.31
CA ALA A 112 3.25 -8.23 -13.44
C ALA A 112 3.11 -6.99 -14.34
N GLU A 113 3.15 -7.23 -15.64
CA GLU A 113 3.12 -6.19 -16.66
C GLU A 113 1.77 -6.22 -17.39
N GLY A 114 0.77 -5.52 -16.84
CA GLY A 114 -0.52 -5.27 -17.50
C GLY A 114 -0.40 -4.29 -18.65
N THR A 115 -1.54 -3.92 -19.22
CA THR A 115 -1.66 -2.86 -20.25
C THR A 115 -2.85 -1.96 -19.92
N PRO A 116 -2.97 -0.77 -20.54
CA PRO A 116 -4.16 0.08 -20.32
C PRO A 116 -5.48 -0.61 -20.61
N ASP A 117 -5.53 -1.48 -21.61
CA ASP A 117 -6.73 -2.21 -22.01
C ASP A 117 -6.92 -3.53 -21.23
N GLN A 118 -5.87 -4.01 -20.58
CA GLN A 118 -5.83 -5.26 -19.82
C GLN A 118 -5.01 -5.09 -18.53
N PRO A 119 -5.46 -4.25 -17.58
CA PRO A 119 -4.78 -4.10 -16.30
C PRO A 119 -4.83 -5.42 -15.51
N ILE A 120 -3.83 -5.65 -14.68
CA ILE A 120 -3.84 -6.73 -13.70
C ILE A 120 -4.60 -6.24 -12.47
N ILE A 121 -5.57 -7.02 -11.99
CA ILE A 121 -6.47 -6.58 -10.92
C ILE A 121 -6.31 -7.48 -9.71
N PHE A 122 -5.95 -6.87 -8.59
CA PHE A 122 -5.98 -7.47 -7.26
C PHE A 122 -7.21 -6.93 -6.52
N THR A 123 -8.08 -7.81 -6.04
CA THR A 123 -9.31 -7.44 -5.35
C THR A 123 -9.74 -8.51 -4.35
N SER A 124 -10.91 -8.38 -3.75
CA SER A 124 -11.48 -9.38 -2.84
C SER A 124 -12.22 -10.50 -3.57
N GLU A 125 -12.25 -11.70 -2.99
CA GLU A 125 -13.14 -12.79 -3.42
C GLU A 125 -14.62 -12.37 -3.44
N SER A 126 -14.98 -11.34 -2.66
CA SER A 126 -16.35 -10.78 -2.63
C SER A 126 -16.67 -9.91 -3.85
N ASP A 127 -15.69 -9.46 -4.62
CA ASP A 127 -15.90 -8.73 -5.86
C ASP A 127 -16.44 -9.67 -6.94
N ASN A 128 -17.51 -9.26 -7.64
CA ASN A 128 -18.15 -10.09 -8.66
C ASN A 128 -17.49 -9.99 -10.06
N ILE A 129 -16.37 -9.28 -10.17
CA ILE A 129 -15.59 -9.18 -11.42
C ILE A 129 -15.19 -10.55 -11.95
N THR A 130 -15.23 -10.75 -13.26
CA THR A 130 -14.84 -11.98 -13.94
C THR A 130 -13.89 -11.75 -15.12
N CYS A 131 -13.31 -12.82 -15.69
CA CYS A 131 -12.32 -12.72 -16.77
C CYS A 131 -12.77 -11.82 -17.92
N GLY A 132 -11.87 -10.94 -18.35
CA GLY A 132 -12.11 -10.01 -19.44
C GLY A 132 -12.84 -8.72 -19.04
N GLU A 133 -13.21 -8.58 -17.77
CA GLU A 133 -13.75 -7.35 -17.18
C GLU A 133 -12.66 -6.53 -16.51
N THR A 134 -12.87 -5.22 -16.39
CA THR A 134 -11.99 -4.28 -15.66
C THR A 134 -12.58 -3.85 -14.32
N SER A 135 -13.87 -4.11 -14.09
CA SER A 135 -14.57 -3.76 -12.85
C SER A 135 -15.71 -4.73 -12.57
N GLY A 136 -15.98 -4.95 -11.28
CA GLY A 136 -17.23 -5.54 -10.80
C GLY A 136 -18.33 -4.50 -10.66
N THR A 137 -19.50 -4.93 -10.18
CA THR A 137 -20.68 -4.06 -10.03
C THR A 137 -21.22 -3.99 -8.60
N ASN A 138 -20.54 -4.62 -7.64
CA ASN A 138 -21.05 -4.79 -6.27
C ASN A 138 -20.17 -4.17 -5.18
N LEU A 139 -18.97 -3.73 -5.51
CA LEU A 139 -18.08 -3.02 -4.59
C LEU A 139 -17.80 -1.62 -5.15
N ASP A 140 -17.48 -0.69 -4.24
CA ASP A 140 -17.15 0.70 -4.53
C ASP A 140 -16.02 1.21 -3.60
N GLU A 141 -15.70 2.48 -3.66
CA GLU A 141 -14.64 3.13 -2.88
C GLU A 141 -14.86 3.10 -1.35
N ASN A 142 -16.03 2.69 -0.88
CA ASN A 142 -16.33 2.58 0.55
C ASN A 142 -16.11 1.16 1.08
N ASN A 143 -15.88 0.19 0.21
CA ASN A 143 -15.66 -1.20 0.59
C ASN A 143 -14.17 -1.48 0.77
N ARG A 144 -13.67 -1.49 2.01
CA ARG A 144 -12.26 -1.71 2.38
C ARG A 144 -12.12 -2.84 3.40
N GLY A 145 -10.90 -3.35 3.61
CA GLY A 145 -10.61 -4.40 4.59
C GLY A 145 -11.13 -5.79 4.23
N LEU A 146 -11.41 -6.05 2.95
CA LEU A 146 -12.01 -7.31 2.52
C LEU A 146 -10.96 -8.41 2.26
N TRP A 147 -9.70 -8.04 2.10
CA TRP A 147 -8.53 -8.90 1.97
C TRP A 147 -7.28 -8.09 2.37
N GLY A 148 -6.07 -8.65 2.26
CA GLY A 148 -4.84 -7.92 2.58
C GLY A 148 -4.40 -6.97 1.47
N GLY A 149 -3.23 -7.21 0.92
CA GLY A 149 -2.58 -6.36 -0.08
C GLY A 149 -1.44 -7.07 -0.80
N LEU A 150 -0.62 -6.29 -1.48
CA LEU A 150 0.60 -6.73 -2.16
C LEU A 150 1.83 -6.20 -1.41
N LEU A 151 2.70 -7.11 -0.92
CA LEU A 151 3.91 -6.76 -0.20
C LEU A 151 5.14 -7.19 -1.00
N ILE A 152 6.12 -6.31 -1.14
CA ILE A 152 7.37 -6.57 -1.87
C ILE A 152 8.54 -6.24 -0.96
N MET A 153 9.38 -7.26 -0.68
CA MET A 153 10.56 -7.16 0.17
C MET A 153 11.83 -7.19 -0.67
N GLY A 154 12.71 -6.21 -0.48
CA GLY A 154 13.97 -6.07 -1.20
C GLY A 154 15.18 -5.97 -0.28
N TYR A 155 16.36 -5.90 -0.88
CA TYR A 155 17.67 -5.79 -0.22
C TYR A 155 18.24 -4.37 -0.22
N ALA A 156 17.46 -3.35 -0.60
CA ALA A 156 17.95 -1.98 -0.61
C ALA A 156 18.07 -1.40 0.82
N PRO A 157 18.92 -0.38 1.01
CA PRO A 157 19.13 0.23 2.32
C PRO A 157 17.87 0.86 2.90
N CYS A 158 17.68 0.66 4.20
CA CYS A 158 16.68 1.33 5.04
C CYS A 158 17.36 1.92 6.25
N SER A 159 16.85 3.01 6.79
CA SER A 159 17.35 3.59 8.04
C SER A 159 16.57 3.05 9.22
N LEU A 160 17.07 1.96 9.77
CA LEU A 160 16.36 1.18 10.78
C LEU A 160 16.82 1.53 12.20
N SER A 161 15.90 1.48 13.16
CA SER A 161 16.18 1.71 14.57
C SER A 161 17.29 0.77 15.09
N GLY A 162 18.26 1.36 15.80
CA GLY A 162 19.45 0.63 16.28
C GLY A 162 20.48 0.29 15.20
N ASP A 163 20.39 0.90 14.01
CA ASP A 163 21.32 0.72 12.89
C ASP A 163 21.49 -0.74 12.45
N VAL A 164 20.43 -1.52 12.51
CA VAL A 164 20.42 -2.88 11.96
C VAL A 164 20.33 -2.84 10.44
N GLU A 165 20.83 -3.88 9.76
CA GLU A 165 20.80 -3.93 8.28
C GLU A 165 19.46 -4.40 7.73
N GLU A 166 18.69 -5.17 8.51
CA GLU A 166 17.43 -5.76 8.11
C GLU A 166 16.45 -5.80 9.28
N THR A 167 15.17 -5.79 8.97
CA THR A 167 14.10 -5.94 9.94
C THR A 167 12.92 -6.70 9.36
N GLN A 168 11.93 -7.00 10.19
CA GLN A 168 10.68 -7.65 9.81
C GLN A 168 9.65 -6.59 9.44
N ILE A 169 8.96 -6.77 8.32
CA ILE A 169 7.81 -5.94 7.99
C ILE A 169 6.71 -6.11 9.04
N GLU A 170 6.03 -5.08 9.35
CA GLU A 170 4.96 -5.09 10.33
C GLU A 170 3.85 -6.10 9.99
N GLY A 171 3.18 -6.59 11.01
CA GLY A 171 2.11 -7.56 10.87
C GLY A 171 2.52 -8.96 10.46
N ILE A 172 3.74 -9.19 9.95
CA ILE A 172 4.28 -10.53 9.68
C ILE A 172 5.02 -11.04 10.94
N PRO A 173 4.72 -12.26 11.43
CA PRO A 173 5.39 -12.80 12.61
C PRO A 173 6.93 -12.78 12.50
N ALA A 174 7.60 -12.48 13.61
CA ALA A 174 9.07 -12.30 13.62
C ALA A 174 9.88 -13.57 13.29
N ASP A 175 9.27 -14.74 13.39
CA ASP A 175 9.84 -16.04 13.02
C ASP A 175 9.55 -16.43 11.56
N ASP A 176 8.74 -15.65 10.85
CA ASP A 176 8.45 -15.82 9.43
C ASP A 176 9.46 -15.03 8.59
N THR A 177 10.43 -15.72 8.02
CA THR A 177 11.51 -15.08 7.24
C THR A 177 11.06 -14.43 5.94
N PHE A 178 9.81 -14.61 5.52
CA PHE A 178 9.30 -14.02 4.28
C PHE A 178 8.99 -12.52 4.40
N GLY A 179 8.83 -12.02 5.62
CA GLY A 179 8.64 -10.61 5.88
C GLY A 179 9.92 -9.81 6.12
N LEU A 180 11.10 -10.42 6.05
CA LEU A 180 12.36 -9.70 6.20
C LEU A 180 12.61 -8.77 5.01
N TYR A 181 13.03 -7.52 5.30
CA TYR A 181 13.43 -6.54 4.28
C TYR A 181 14.63 -5.72 4.73
N GLY A 182 15.21 -4.95 3.81
CA GLY A 182 16.41 -4.16 4.04
C GLY A 182 17.68 -4.92 3.71
N GLY A 183 18.78 -4.21 3.69
CA GLY A 183 20.11 -4.68 3.30
C GLY A 183 21.00 -3.54 2.84
N ASN A 184 21.87 -3.81 1.87
CA ASN A 184 22.83 -2.84 1.37
C ASN A 184 22.99 -2.82 -0.16
N ASP A 185 21.99 -3.34 -0.89
CA ASP A 185 21.99 -3.33 -2.36
C ASP A 185 20.98 -2.30 -2.90
N PRO A 186 21.39 -1.05 -3.17
CA PRO A 186 20.48 -0.04 -3.71
C PRO A 186 19.97 -0.35 -5.12
N GLU A 187 20.59 -1.31 -5.83
CA GLU A 187 20.18 -1.77 -7.16
C GLU A 187 19.33 -3.06 -7.08
N ASP A 188 18.86 -3.45 -5.90
CA ASP A 188 17.97 -4.59 -5.73
C ASP A 188 16.83 -4.56 -6.75
N ASN A 189 16.46 -5.76 -7.21
CA ASN A 189 15.48 -5.93 -8.28
C ASN A 189 14.46 -7.01 -7.91
N SER A 190 13.31 -6.59 -7.44
CA SER A 190 12.17 -7.44 -7.12
C SER A 190 11.22 -7.67 -8.32
N GLY A 191 11.54 -7.13 -9.50
CA GLY A 191 10.79 -7.38 -10.73
C GLY A 191 10.20 -6.14 -11.39
N ARG A 192 9.00 -6.28 -11.95
CA ARG A 192 8.31 -5.22 -12.69
C ARG A 192 6.82 -5.23 -12.37
N LEU A 193 6.30 -4.06 -12.03
CA LEU A 193 4.89 -3.82 -11.77
C LEU A 193 4.41 -2.71 -12.70
N GLN A 194 3.44 -3.01 -13.56
CA GLN A 194 2.91 -2.03 -14.50
C GLN A 194 1.43 -2.28 -14.81
N TYR A 195 0.61 -1.22 -14.83
CA TYR A 195 -0.84 -1.27 -15.01
C TYR A 195 -1.51 -2.26 -14.07
N ILE A 196 -1.36 -1.98 -12.77
CA ILE A 196 -1.90 -2.81 -11.70
C ILE A 196 -2.91 -1.99 -10.90
N SER A 197 -4.08 -2.55 -10.67
CA SER A 197 -5.10 -2.00 -9.78
C SER A 197 -5.26 -2.90 -8.56
N ILE A 198 -5.08 -2.35 -7.36
CA ILE A 198 -5.22 -3.03 -6.07
C ILE A 198 -6.40 -2.40 -5.34
N ARG A 199 -7.43 -3.20 -5.02
CA ARG A 199 -8.72 -2.68 -4.54
C ARG A 199 -9.19 -3.40 -3.30
N HIS A 200 -9.86 -2.65 -2.39
CA HIS A 200 -10.62 -3.18 -1.27
C HIS A 200 -9.78 -3.94 -0.23
N GLY A 201 -8.49 -3.60 -0.15
CA GLY A 201 -7.51 -4.20 0.74
C GLY A 201 -7.52 -3.66 2.17
N GLY A 202 -6.47 -3.98 2.93
CA GLY A 202 -6.22 -3.40 4.25
C GLY A 202 -6.73 -4.22 5.41
N THR A 203 -6.90 -5.55 5.27
CA THR A 203 -7.33 -6.36 6.42
C THR A 203 -6.20 -6.47 7.46
N LEU A 204 -6.58 -6.61 8.74
CA LEU A 204 -5.64 -6.87 9.84
C LEU A 204 -4.79 -8.13 9.57
N ILE A 205 -3.47 -7.97 9.61
CA ILE A 205 -2.50 -9.07 9.42
C ILE A 205 -1.89 -9.55 10.74
N GLY A 206 -1.81 -8.68 11.75
CA GLY A 206 -1.27 -8.95 13.08
C GLY A 206 -2.09 -8.26 14.18
N ASP A 207 -1.53 -8.15 15.39
CA ASP A 207 -2.17 -7.49 16.52
C ASP A 207 -2.18 -5.96 16.30
N GLY A 208 -3.23 -5.46 15.67
CA GLY A 208 -3.46 -4.04 15.46
C GLY A 208 -2.79 -3.44 14.22
N ASN A 209 -2.14 -4.28 13.38
CA ASN A 209 -1.54 -3.82 12.13
C ASN A 209 -2.41 -4.25 10.95
N GLU A 210 -2.78 -3.32 10.13
CA GLU A 210 -3.44 -3.49 8.85
C GLU A 210 -2.37 -3.75 7.75
N ILE A 211 -2.81 -4.01 6.53
CA ILE A 211 -1.93 -4.14 5.36
C ILE A 211 -2.17 -2.95 4.45
N ASN A 212 -1.11 -2.31 4.01
CA ASN A 212 -1.18 -1.29 2.97
C ASN A 212 -1.65 -1.88 1.62
N GLY A 213 -2.16 -1.05 0.74
CA GLY A 213 -2.50 -1.49 -0.61
C GLY A 213 -1.28 -2.09 -1.32
N LEU A 214 -0.20 -1.33 -1.35
CA LEU A 214 1.12 -1.76 -1.81
C LEU A 214 2.19 -1.42 -0.77
N THR A 215 2.81 -2.43 -0.18
CA THR A 215 3.94 -2.28 0.76
C THR A 215 5.26 -2.52 0.04
N LEU A 216 6.22 -1.60 0.17
CA LEU A 216 7.54 -1.65 -0.47
C LEU A 216 8.65 -1.61 0.60
N GLY A 217 9.02 -2.75 1.16
CA GLY A 217 10.06 -2.85 2.19
C GLY A 217 11.47 -2.99 1.57
N GLY A 218 12.32 -1.98 1.65
CA GLY A 218 13.70 -2.00 1.16
C GLY A 218 13.82 -2.35 -0.32
N VAL A 219 12.89 -1.90 -1.15
CA VAL A 219 12.90 -2.19 -2.59
C VAL A 219 13.90 -1.27 -3.31
N GLY A 220 14.74 -1.85 -4.18
CA GLY A 220 15.80 -1.14 -4.88
C GLY A 220 15.41 -0.62 -6.25
N ARG A 221 16.25 0.31 -6.78
CA ARG A 221 16.01 0.99 -8.08
C ARG A 221 16.11 0.08 -9.31
N GLY A 222 16.57 -1.16 -9.14
CA GLY A 222 16.48 -2.18 -10.19
C GLY A 222 15.04 -2.67 -10.43
N THR A 223 14.12 -2.42 -9.50
CA THR A 223 12.70 -2.72 -9.62
C THR A 223 11.99 -1.63 -10.41
N PHE A 224 11.08 -2.02 -11.29
CA PHE A 224 10.30 -1.08 -12.11
C PHE A 224 8.86 -1.00 -11.61
N ILE A 225 8.40 0.21 -11.26
CA ILE A 225 7.03 0.48 -10.79
C ILE A 225 6.44 1.64 -11.59
N ASP A 226 5.37 1.37 -12.33
CA ASP A 226 4.73 2.37 -13.18
C ASP A 226 3.25 2.05 -13.39
N ASN A 227 2.38 3.07 -13.37
CA ASN A 227 0.93 2.92 -13.54
C ASN A 227 0.32 1.96 -12.50
N ILE A 228 0.29 2.38 -11.24
CA ILE A 228 -0.32 1.65 -10.13
C ILE A 228 -1.51 2.43 -9.59
N GLU A 229 -2.61 1.73 -9.39
CA GLU A 229 -3.82 2.24 -8.74
C GLU A 229 -4.09 1.49 -7.45
N ILE A 230 -4.37 2.24 -6.36
CA ILE A 230 -4.87 1.71 -5.10
C ILE A 230 -6.25 2.31 -4.83
N VAL A 231 -7.23 1.48 -4.49
CA VAL A 231 -8.60 1.93 -4.20
C VAL A 231 -9.13 1.28 -2.93
N ALA A 232 -9.61 2.09 -2.00
CA ALA A 232 -10.34 1.63 -0.82
C ALA A 232 -9.53 0.64 0.03
N ASN A 233 -8.31 0.99 0.41
CA ASN A 233 -7.55 0.28 1.44
C ASN A 233 -7.98 0.74 2.85
N VAL A 234 -7.78 -0.06 3.91
CA VAL A 234 -8.07 0.37 5.30
C VAL A 234 -6.94 1.25 5.83
N ASP A 235 -5.73 0.82 5.57
CA ASP A 235 -4.47 1.47 5.89
C ASP A 235 -4.02 2.32 4.69
N ASP A 236 -2.73 2.49 4.51
CA ASP A 236 -2.19 3.33 3.46
C ASP A 236 -2.45 2.84 2.04
N GLY A 237 -2.33 3.76 1.12
CA GLY A 237 -2.32 3.45 -0.30
C GLY A 237 -1.02 2.75 -0.69
N VAL A 238 0.08 3.46 -0.67
CA VAL A 238 1.43 2.94 -0.94
C VAL A 238 2.37 3.38 0.17
N GLU A 239 3.01 2.43 0.82
CA GLU A 239 4.00 2.71 1.86
C GLU A 239 5.40 2.25 1.43
N PHE A 240 6.39 3.14 1.61
CA PHE A 240 7.78 2.99 1.26
C PHE A 240 8.65 2.88 2.51
N PHE A 241 8.87 1.68 3.02
CA PHE A 241 9.82 1.42 4.12
C PHE A 241 11.26 1.47 3.61
N GLY A 242 11.83 2.66 3.55
CA GLY A 242 13.17 2.87 3.01
C GLY A 242 13.32 2.48 1.54
N GLY A 243 14.51 2.04 1.17
CA GLY A 243 14.78 1.63 -0.21
C GLY A 243 15.09 2.78 -1.16
N THR A 244 15.19 2.45 -2.45
CA THR A 244 15.67 3.38 -3.49
C THR A 244 14.85 3.28 -4.79
N VAL A 245 13.74 2.54 -4.79
CA VAL A 245 12.92 2.33 -5.99
C VAL A 245 12.30 3.63 -6.46
N ASP A 246 12.25 3.84 -7.78
CA ASP A 246 11.45 4.90 -8.37
C ASP A 246 10.06 4.37 -8.73
N ALA A 247 9.03 5.20 -8.54
CA ALA A 247 7.65 4.89 -8.90
C ALA A 247 7.03 6.03 -9.70
N SER A 248 6.22 5.70 -10.71
CA SER A 248 5.58 6.71 -11.57
C SER A 248 4.13 6.39 -11.88
N ASN A 249 3.34 7.43 -12.17
CA ASN A 249 1.93 7.31 -12.54
C ASN A 249 1.10 6.57 -11.47
N LEU A 250 1.16 7.02 -10.22
CA LEU A 250 0.41 6.45 -9.12
C LEU A 250 -0.98 7.10 -8.99
N LEU A 251 -1.97 6.31 -8.62
CA LEU A 251 -3.28 6.80 -8.21
C LEU A 251 -3.68 6.13 -6.91
N VAL A 252 -4.00 6.91 -5.89
CA VAL A 252 -4.57 6.43 -4.62
C VAL A 252 -5.92 7.09 -4.41
N TRP A 253 -6.95 6.28 -4.19
CA TRP A 253 -8.31 6.75 -3.99
C TRP A 253 -8.96 6.09 -2.79
N ALA A 254 -9.43 6.92 -1.84
CA ALA A 254 -10.26 6.54 -0.70
C ALA A 254 -9.62 5.48 0.21
N GLN A 255 -8.31 5.56 0.44
CA GLN A 255 -7.63 4.82 1.50
C GLN A 255 -8.11 5.29 2.88
N GLY A 256 -7.90 4.49 3.92
CA GLY A 256 -8.41 4.74 5.27
C GLY A 256 -7.46 5.53 6.15
N ASP A 257 -6.17 5.50 5.86
CA ASP A 257 -5.11 6.27 6.52
C ASP A 257 -4.41 7.15 5.50
N ASP A 258 -3.16 6.96 5.17
CA ASP A 258 -2.39 7.85 4.34
C ASP A 258 -2.32 7.38 2.87
N ALA A 259 -2.25 8.31 1.93
CA ALA A 259 -2.23 7.90 0.53
C ALA A 259 -0.83 7.49 0.08
N LEU A 260 0.17 8.30 0.38
CA LEU A 260 1.58 7.99 0.15
C LEU A 260 2.31 8.17 1.48
N ASP A 261 2.74 7.07 2.06
CA ASP A 261 3.56 7.05 3.25
C ASP A 261 5.01 6.73 2.92
N ILE A 262 5.92 7.55 3.44
CA ILE A 262 7.36 7.47 3.20
C ILE A 262 8.10 7.37 4.52
N ASP A 263 8.79 6.25 4.72
CA ASP A 263 9.46 5.91 5.96
C ASP A 263 10.95 5.59 5.76
N GLN A 264 11.69 5.52 6.88
CA GLN A 264 13.02 4.92 7.02
C GLN A 264 14.06 5.42 6.01
N ALA A 265 14.01 6.74 5.73
CA ALA A 265 14.91 7.40 4.80
C ALA A 265 14.85 6.86 3.36
N TYR A 266 13.66 6.56 2.88
CA TYR A 266 13.44 6.28 1.46
C TYR A 266 14.16 7.33 0.57
N SER A 267 14.79 6.89 -0.51
CA SER A 267 15.65 7.73 -1.34
C SER A 267 15.42 7.55 -2.86
N GLY A 268 14.20 7.20 -3.23
CA GLY A 268 13.74 7.14 -4.62
C GLY A 268 12.97 8.39 -5.04
N THR A 269 12.41 8.32 -6.25
CA THR A 269 11.55 9.35 -6.84
C THR A 269 10.14 8.80 -7.05
N ILE A 270 9.13 9.55 -6.57
CA ILE A 270 7.73 9.34 -6.93
C ILE A 270 7.35 10.47 -7.88
N ASP A 271 7.02 10.13 -9.12
CA ASP A 271 6.71 11.09 -10.18
C ASP A 271 5.34 10.86 -10.78
N ASN A 272 4.54 11.91 -10.88
CA ASN A 272 3.20 11.89 -11.43
C ASN A 272 2.23 11.02 -10.61
N ALA A 273 1.72 11.57 -9.50
CA ALA A 273 0.75 10.90 -8.66
C ALA A 273 -0.56 11.70 -8.52
N VAL A 274 -1.66 10.98 -8.40
CA VAL A 274 -2.97 11.55 -8.04
C VAL A 274 -3.45 10.91 -6.75
N VAL A 275 -3.79 11.75 -5.79
CA VAL A 275 -4.42 11.35 -4.53
C VAL A 275 -5.83 11.90 -4.47
N ILE A 276 -6.80 11.06 -4.14
CA ILE A 276 -8.21 11.44 -3.93
C ILE A 276 -8.64 10.93 -2.57
N LEU A 277 -8.70 11.81 -1.59
CA LEU A 277 -9.08 11.44 -0.22
C LEU A 277 -10.55 11.06 -0.13
N GLY A 278 -10.83 9.98 0.59
CA GLY A 278 -12.16 9.47 0.90
C GLY A 278 -12.76 10.06 2.18
N ASP A 279 -13.69 9.34 2.76
CA ASP A 279 -14.43 9.75 3.96
C ASP A 279 -13.69 9.40 5.28
N SER A 280 -12.69 8.55 5.24
CA SER A 280 -11.87 8.13 6.38
C SER A 280 -10.37 8.29 6.16
N SER A 281 -9.95 8.91 5.04
CA SER A 281 -8.55 9.20 4.78
C SER A 281 -7.99 10.21 5.78
N ASP A 282 -6.74 10.00 6.20
CA ASP A 282 -6.01 10.95 7.06
C ASP A 282 -5.18 11.91 6.20
N HIS A 283 -3.99 11.59 5.75
CA HIS A 283 -3.20 12.51 4.94
C HIS A 283 -3.12 12.10 3.47
N ALA A 284 -2.85 13.09 2.59
CA ALA A 284 -2.41 12.76 1.24
C ALA A 284 -0.95 12.33 1.23
N PHE A 285 -0.13 12.87 2.12
CA PHE A 285 1.25 12.44 2.38
C PHE A 285 1.51 12.35 3.87
N GLU A 286 2.03 11.22 4.34
CA GLU A 286 2.76 11.10 5.58
C GLU A 286 4.23 10.86 5.24
N ILE A 287 5.14 11.67 5.83
CA ILE A 287 6.55 11.63 5.46
C ILE A 287 7.41 11.58 6.70
N ASP A 288 7.87 10.38 7.02
CA ASP A 288 8.79 10.14 8.11
C ASP A 288 10.25 10.14 7.63
N GLY A 289 11.13 10.52 8.51
CA GLY A 289 12.57 10.54 8.26
C GLY A 289 13.24 9.23 8.68
N PRO A 290 14.58 9.28 8.91
CA PRO A 290 15.33 8.11 9.33
C PRO A 290 15.03 7.71 10.76
N GLU A 291 14.84 6.40 11.01
CA GLU A 291 14.80 5.84 12.36
C GLU A 291 16.18 5.58 12.95
N GLY A 292 17.18 5.30 12.11
CA GLY A 292 18.58 5.07 12.49
C GLY A 292 19.48 6.22 12.08
N SER A 293 20.77 5.94 11.97
CA SER A 293 21.79 6.93 11.59
C SER A 293 21.97 7.09 10.08
N ALA A 294 21.50 6.14 9.27
CA ALA A 294 21.54 6.24 7.82
C ALA A 294 20.55 7.34 7.34
N VAL A 295 20.94 8.08 6.32
CA VAL A 295 20.14 9.16 5.77
C VAL A 295 19.77 8.87 4.32
N GLY A 296 18.60 9.33 3.89
CA GLY A 296 18.12 9.28 2.52
C GLY A 296 17.31 10.53 2.21
N SER A 297 17.08 10.78 0.95
CA SER A 297 16.35 11.97 0.50
C SER A 297 15.39 11.56 -0.61
N PHE A 298 14.10 11.60 -0.33
CA PHE A 298 13.07 11.34 -1.32
C PHE A 298 12.91 12.49 -2.31
N THR A 299 12.32 12.19 -3.45
CA THR A 299 11.74 13.21 -4.34
C THR A 299 10.29 12.82 -4.66
N LEU A 300 9.36 13.73 -4.34
CA LEU A 300 7.95 13.58 -4.67
C LEU A 300 7.56 14.76 -5.57
N GLN A 301 7.13 14.48 -6.79
CA GLN A 301 6.90 15.56 -7.76
C GLN A 301 5.73 15.30 -8.69
N ASN A 302 5.18 16.41 -9.23
CA ASN A 302 4.06 16.39 -10.18
C ASN A 302 2.83 15.68 -9.59
N VAL A 303 2.35 16.13 -8.42
CA VAL A 303 1.24 15.50 -7.72
C VAL A 303 0.01 16.39 -7.71
N THR A 304 -1.16 15.76 -7.92
CA THR A 304 -2.46 16.39 -7.69
C THR A 304 -3.15 15.74 -6.51
N MET A 305 -3.50 16.55 -5.52
CA MET A 305 -4.26 16.15 -4.33
C MET A 305 -5.67 16.71 -4.39
N LYS A 306 -6.65 15.84 -4.30
CA LYS A 306 -8.05 16.19 -4.11
C LYS A 306 -8.47 15.77 -2.70
N GLY A 307 -8.61 16.73 -1.80
CA GLY A 307 -9.09 16.51 -0.45
C GLY A 307 -10.59 16.20 -0.40
N ASN A 308 -11.08 15.98 0.81
CA ASN A 308 -12.50 15.78 1.09
C ASN A 308 -13.03 16.91 2.01
N ALA A 309 -13.60 17.95 1.41
CA ALA A 309 -14.11 19.10 2.14
C ALA A 309 -15.43 18.83 2.91
N ILE A 310 -16.03 17.65 2.76
CA ILE A 310 -17.36 17.32 3.32
C ILE A 310 -17.24 16.52 4.61
N THR A 311 -16.41 15.49 4.63
CA THR A 311 -16.25 14.57 5.75
C THR A 311 -15.19 15.05 6.75
N ALA A 312 -15.14 14.45 7.93
CA ALA A 312 -14.09 14.72 8.91
C ALA A 312 -12.76 14.09 8.45
N GLY A 313 -11.64 14.60 8.89
CA GLY A 313 -10.31 14.13 8.50
C GLY A 313 -9.89 14.64 7.12
N GLY A 314 -8.77 14.16 6.64
CA GLY A 314 -8.20 14.51 5.37
C GLY A 314 -7.36 15.76 5.39
N GLU A 315 -6.04 15.56 5.54
CA GLU A 315 -5.05 16.65 5.55
C GLU A 315 -4.15 16.59 4.31
N TYR A 316 -3.40 17.67 4.07
CA TYR A 316 -2.53 17.73 2.91
C TYR A 316 -1.28 16.88 3.11
N ALA A 317 -0.55 17.14 4.19
CA ALA A 317 0.70 16.43 4.46
C ALA A 317 1.20 16.64 5.88
N ASP A 318 1.76 15.59 6.47
CA ASP A 318 2.52 15.64 7.72
C ASP A 318 3.98 15.24 7.46
N TYR A 319 4.92 16.09 7.88
CA TYR A 319 6.36 15.85 7.80
C TYR A 319 6.93 15.67 9.19
N ARG A 320 7.34 14.43 9.51
CA ARG A 320 7.73 14.00 10.86
C ARG A 320 9.16 13.43 10.90
N SER A 321 9.59 13.05 12.10
CA SER A 321 10.76 12.19 12.35
C SER A 321 12.03 12.58 11.58
N ASN A 322 12.29 13.90 11.47
CA ASN A 322 13.41 14.45 10.70
C ASN A 322 13.37 14.17 9.19
N ALA A 323 12.21 14.17 8.57
CA ALA A 323 12.02 13.99 7.13
C ALA A 323 13.02 14.79 6.28
N MET A 324 13.51 14.17 5.20
CA MET A 324 14.54 14.72 4.30
C MET A 324 14.15 14.46 2.85
N GLY A 325 14.05 15.49 2.05
CA GLY A 325 13.71 15.31 0.63
C GLY A 325 13.15 16.57 -0.02
N ALA A 326 12.42 16.34 -1.09
CA ALA A 326 11.83 17.44 -1.86
C ALA A 326 10.42 17.10 -2.34
N THR A 327 9.50 18.07 -2.19
CA THR A 327 8.19 18.04 -2.82
C THR A 327 8.07 19.17 -3.83
N ASN A 328 7.78 18.82 -5.08
CA ASN A 328 7.84 19.77 -6.20
C ASN A 328 6.60 19.66 -7.09
N ASN A 329 6.08 20.80 -7.59
CA ASN A 329 4.96 20.84 -8.54
C ASN A 329 3.70 20.16 -7.98
N ILE A 330 3.24 20.60 -6.83
CA ILE A 330 2.07 20.04 -6.14
C ILE A 330 0.86 20.93 -6.40
N PHE A 331 -0.23 20.36 -6.88
CA PHE A 331 -1.53 20.99 -6.98
C PHE A 331 -2.51 20.39 -5.99
N ALA A 332 -3.11 21.21 -5.14
CA ALA A 332 -4.04 20.75 -4.12
C ALA A 332 -5.35 21.54 -4.12
N PHE A 333 -6.47 20.86 -3.94
CA PHE A 333 -7.80 21.46 -3.91
C PHE A 333 -8.82 20.64 -3.13
N ASN A 334 -9.97 21.25 -2.79
CA ASN A 334 -11.10 20.62 -2.12
C ASN A 334 -10.79 20.12 -0.69
N PHE A 335 -9.89 20.78 0.02
CA PHE A 335 -9.59 20.52 1.43
C PHE A 335 -10.48 21.38 2.35
N LYS A 336 -10.45 21.10 3.64
CA LYS A 336 -11.11 21.89 4.69
C LYS A 336 -10.23 23.05 5.14
N ASP A 337 -10.88 23.99 5.83
CA ASP A 337 -10.19 25.10 6.51
C ASP A 337 -9.35 24.66 7.73
N SER A 338 -9.56 23.44 8.20
CA SER A 338 -8.76 22.84 9.29
C SER A 338 -7.64 21.95 8.81
N SER A 339 -7.59 21.62 7.51
CA SER A 339 -6.52 20.78 6.93
C SER A 339 -5.25 21.61 6.73
N ASP A 340 -4.11 21.04 7.08
CA ASP A 340 -2.83 21.75 6.98
C ASP A 340 -1.71 20.91 6.33
N ILE A 341 -0.56 21.55 6.21
CA ILE A 341 0.72 20.98 5.81
C ILE A 341 1.64 21.21 7.00
N GLU A 342 2.00 20.15 7.72
CA GLU A 342 2.63 20.27 9.02
C GLU A 342 4.13 19.95 9.00
N LEU A 343 4.91 20.73 9.76
CA LEU A 343 6.25 20.33 10.23
C LEU A 343 6.13 19.98 11.70
N ASP A 344 6.11 18.68 12.01
CA ASP A 344 5.74 18.16 13.33
C ASP A 344 6.75 18.42 14.44
N ASN A 345 8.04 18.50 14.12
CA ASN A 345 9.07 18.61 15.16
C ASN A 345 10.26 19.50 14.79
N ASP A 346 11.08 19.81 15.83
CA ASP A 346 12.25 20.68 15.67
C ASP A 346 13.27 20.16 14.65
N GLY A 347 13.38 18.87 14.46
CA GLY A 347 14.30 18.27 13.49
C GLY A 347 13.86 18.50 12.06
N VAL A 348 12.58 18.32 11.77
CA VAL A 348 12.00 18.60 10.45
C VAL A 348 12.08 20.10 10.13
N ALA A 349 11.73 20.97 11.08
CA ALA A 349 11.86 22.40 10.91
C ALA A 349 13.32 22.85 10.69
N ALA A 350 14.29 22.17 11.35
CA ALA A 350 15.71 22.39 11.10
C ALA A 350 16.15 21.91 9.72
N ASN A 351 15.63 20.78 9.25
CA ASN A 351 15.89 20.27 7.89
C ASN A 351 15.35 21.24 6.83
N TYR A 352 14.16 21.80 7.04
CA TYR A 352 13.64 22.87 6.19
C TYR A 352 14.56 24.08 6.17
N ASN A 353 15.00 24.58 7.33
CA ASN A 353 15.89 25.74 7.44
C ASN A 353 17.28 25.53 6.80
N ASN A 354 17.70 24.29 6.61
CA ASN A 354 19.02 23.94 6.04
C ASN A 354 18.91 23.42 4.59
N ASP A 355 17.78 23.61 3.91
CA ASP A 355 17.52 23.12 2.55
C ASP A 355 17.71 21.58 2.40
N ILE A 356 17.48 20.82 3.48
CA ILE A 356 17.50 19.34 3.51
C ILE A 356 16.10 18.80 3.20
N LEU A 357 15.06 19.49 3.69
CA LEU A 357 13.67 19.30 3.27
C LEU A 357 13.26 20.55 2.49
N THR A 358 12.80 20.38 1.26
CA THR A 358 12.51 21.50 0.36
C THR A 358 11.13 21.38 -0.27
N PHE A 359 10.51 22.53 -0.49
CA PHE A 359 9.23 22.70 -1.17
C PHE A 359 9.42 23.58 -2.39
N SER A 360 8.75 23.28 -3.49
CA SER A 360 8.74 24.19 -4.63
C SER A 360 7.47 24.05 -5.48
N ASN A 361 6.97 25.19 -5.96
CA ASN A 361 5.83 25.24 -6.86
C ASN A 361 4.59 24.50 -6.33
N TRP A 362 4.18 24.83 -5.12
CA TRP A 362 2.89 24.40 -4.61
C TRP A 362 1.81 25.37 -5.05
N GLU A 363 0.75 24.88 -5.67
CA GLU A 363 -0.44 25.65 -6.07
C GLU A 363 -1.66 25.11 -5.34
N ILE A 364 -2.29 25.94 -4.51
CA ILE A 364 -3.38 25.53 -3.62
C ILE A 364 -4.64 26.31 -3.94
N VAL A 365 -5.74 25.62 -4.19
CA VAL A 365 -7.08 26.22 -4.17
C VAL A 365 -7.50 26.31 -2.70
N LEU A 366 -7.48 27.52 -2.16
CA LEU A 366 -7.74 27.74 -0.73
C LEU A 366 -9.11 27.21 -0.30
N PRO A 367 -9.18 26.53 0.86
CA PRO A 367 -10.44 26.15 1.46
C PRO A 367 -11.37 27.35 1.73
N THR A 368 -12.66 27.08 1.81
CA THR A 368 -13.65 28.14 2.13
C THR A 368 -13.37 28.73 3.52
N GLY A 369 -13.09 30.03 3.56
CA GLY A 369 -12.78 30.74 4.81
C GLY A 369 -11.29 31.05 5.01
N VAL A 370 -10.41 30.34 4.34
CA VAL A 370 -8.96 30.64 4.31
C VAL A 370 -8.70 31.72 3.27
N THR A 371 -7.93 32.74 3.64
CA THR A 371 -7.66 33.91 2.76
C THR A 371 -6.18 34.12 2.44
N ASP A 372 -5.29 33.49 3.19
CA ASP A 372 -3.85 33.52 2.96
C ASP A 372 -3.35 32.06 2.80
N VAL A 373 -2.53 31.80 1.80
CA VAL A 373 -1.96 30.47 1.57
C VAL A 373 -1.07 30.03 2.74
N LEU A 374 -0.47 30.96 3.46
CA LEU A 374 0.34 30.68 4.64
C LEU A 374 -0.47 30.10 5.82
N ASP A 375 -1.78 30.33 5.85
CA ASP A 375 -2.65 29.75 6.89
C ASP A 375 -2.85 28.23 6.73
N VAL A 376 -2.44 27.68 5.58
CA VAL A 376 -2.47 26.21 5.33
C VAL A 376 -1.22 25.51 5.86
N PHE A 377 -0.15 26.27 6.15
CA PHE A 377 1.12 25.73 6.59
C PHE A 377 1.28 25.87 8.10
N ASN A 378 1.43 24.75 8.78
CA ASN A 378 1.53 24.65 10.23
C ASN A 378 2.92 24.19 10.66
N ASN A 379 3.37 24.64 11.83
CA ASN A 379 4.62 24.20 12.42
C ASN A 379 4.42 23.99 13.93
N THR A 380 4.42 22.76 14.36
CA THR A 380 4.29 22.38 15.75
C THR A 380 5.63 22.19 16.46
N ALA A 381 6.75 22.41 15.77
CA ALA A 381 8.08 22.43 16.35
C ALA A 381 8.16 23.42 17.54
N SER A 382 8.67 22.98 18.68
CA SER A 382 8.64 23.71 19.94
C SER A 382 9.77 24.73 20.10
N GLY A 383 10.89 24.54 19.42
CA GLY A 383 12.11 25.34 19.56
C GLY A 383 12.69 25.91 18.26
N THR A 384 12.24 25.42 17.10
CA THR A 384 12.76 25.81 15.79
C THR A 384 11.70 26.53 14.97
N THR A 385 11.96 27.76 14.58
CA THR A 385 11.09 28.51 13.68
C THR A 385 11.56 28.35 12.25
N PRO A 386 10.72 27.95 11.28
CA PRO A 386 11.07 27.87 9.88
C PRO A 386 11.49 29.23 9.31
N THR A 387 12.54 29.24 8.47
CA THR A 387 13.09 30.41 7.81
C THR A 387 13.32 30.08 6.33
N PRO A 388 12.87 30.91 5.37
CA PRO A 388 12.41 32.32 5.44
C PRO A 388 10.98 32.53 5.95
N GLY A 389 10.19 31.50 6.05
CA GLY A 389 8.78 31.49 6.42
C GLY A 389 8.14 30.30 5.72
N TYR A 390 7.77 29.32 6.50
CA TYR A 390 7.21 28.09 5.97
C TYR A 390 5.93 28.39 5.18
N GLY A 391 5.83 27.83 3.96
CA GLY A 391 4.72 28.06 3.03
C GLY A 391 4.96 29.17 1.99
N SER A 392 6.08 29.88 2.07
CA SER A 392 6.42 30.91 1.07
C SER A 392 6.64 30.37 -0.36
N GLU A 393 6.80 29.06 -0.50
CA GLU A 393 6.95 28.31 -1.75
C GLU A 393 5.61 28.00 -2.43
N ALA A 394 4.50 28.29 -1.74
CA ALA A 394 3.16 28.04 -2.23
C ALA A 394 2.47 29.31 -2.77
N THR A 395 1.55 29.09 -3.69
CA THR A 395 0.73 30.14 -4.30
C THR A 395 -0.74 29.75 -4.28
N ALA A 396 -1.61 30.65 -3.84
CA ALA A 396 -3.05 30.47 -3.95
C ALA A 396 -3.51 30.65 -5.40
N VAL A 397 -4.26 29.68 -5.92
CA VAL A 397 -4.77 29.68 -7.29
C VAL A 397 -6.29 29.44 -7.33
N ASN A 398 -6.93 29.81 -8.44
CA ASN A 398 -8.29 29.35 -8.70
C ASN A 398 -8.24 27.99 -9.38
N PHE A 399 -9.21 27.14 -9.04
CA PHE A 399 -9.39 25.86 -9.74
C PHE A 399 -9.50 26.09 -11.27
N GLY A 400 -8.78 25.29 -12.04
CA GLY A 400 -8.67 25.43 -13.50
C GLY A 400 -7.61 26.45 -13.97
N SER A 401 -6.89 27.11 -13.05
CA SER A 401 -5.81 28.05 -13.37
C SER A 401 -4.42 27.52 -12.97
N GLN A 402 -4.36 26.31 -12.42
CA GLN A 402 -3.11 25.68 -12.00
C GLN A 402 -2.17 25.43 -13.19
N THR A 403 -0.88 25.48 -12.90
CA THR A 403 0.19 25.24 -13.87
C THR A 403 1.08 24.06 -13.50
N VAL A 404 0.87 23.49 -12.31
CA VAL A 404 1.55 22.32 -11.78
C VAL A 404 0.55 21.23 -11.41
N GLY A 405 1.03 20.06 -11.00
CA GLY A 405 0.24 18.90 -10.65
C GLY A 405 0.45 17.73 -11.59
N ALA A 406 -0.31 16.66 -11.41
CA ALA A 406 -0.18 15.42 -12.14
C ALA A 406 -0.71 15.54 -13.59
N ASN A 407 -0.10 14.75 -14.47
CA ASN A 407 -0.67 14.46 -15.80
C ASN A 407 -1.71 13.33 -15.68
N THR A 408 -2.97 13.68 -15.48
CA THR A 408 -4.06 12.71 -15.32
C THR A 408 -4.34 11.88 -16.57
N SER A 409 -3.87 12.31 -17.75
CA SER A 409 -4.13 11.58 -19.00
C SER A 409 -3.47 10.18 -19.05
N THR A 410 -2.46 9.93 -18.23
CA THR A 410 -1.82 8.61 -18.07
C THR A 410 -2.65 7.63 -17.25
N LEU A 411 -3.64 8.12 -16.50
CA LEU A 411 -4.46 7.36 -15.54
C LEU A 411 -5.86 7.01 -16.06
N GLY A 412 -6.14 7.22 -17.34
CA GLY A 412 -7.45 6.94 -17.95
C GLY A 412 -7.85 5.46 -17.98
N TRP A 413 -6.92 4.55 -17.68
CA TRP A 413 -7.13 3.10 -17.61
C TRP A 413 -7.68 2.63 -16.24
N THR A 414 -7.68 3.49 -15.23
CA THR A 414 -7.95 3.16 -13.83
C THR A 414 -9.44 2.96 -13.55
N TYR A 415 -9.75 2.19 -12.51
CA TYR A 415 -11.10 2.06 -11.98
C TYR A 415 -11.66 3.41 -11.48
N ALA A 416 -10.82 4.23 -10.87
CA ALA A 416 -11.17 5.58 -10.46
C ALA A 416 -11.61 6.45 -11.67
N SER A 417 -10.93 6.32 -12.81
CA SER A 417 -11.34 6.98 -14.06
C SER A 417 -12.65 6.45 -14.59
N GLU A 418 -12.87 5.13 -14.56
CA GLU A 418 -14.11 4.49 -15.00
C GLU A 418 -15.33 5.00 -14.19
N LEU A 419 -15.15 5.22 -12.88
CA LEU A 419 -16.18 5.73 -11.98
C LEU A 419 -16.28 7.27 -11.92
N GLY A 420 -15.48 7.99 -12.73
CA GLY A 420 -15.51 9.45 -12.79
C GLY A 420 -14.86 10.16 -11.60
N ALA A 421 -14.06 9.47 -10.77
CA ALA A 421 -13.35 10.09 -9.65
C ALA A 421 -12.28 11.08 -10.12
N LEU A 422 -11.79 10.93 -11.36
CA LEU A 422 -10.84 11.83 -12.03
C LEU A 422 -11.50 12.97 -12.82
N ASP A 423 -12.82 13.09 -12.80
CA ASP A 423 -13.55 14.15 -13.52
C ASP A 423 -13.49 15.49 -12.74
N PHE A 424 -12.31 16.11 -12.71
CA PHE A 424 -12.04 17.40 -12.06
C PHE A 424 -11.10 18.32 -12.87
#